data_037a8b329f68cb2306a8e5a7141d90de
#
_entry.id   037a8b329f68cb2306a8e5a7141d90de
#
_cell.length_a   1.000
_cell.length_b   1.000
_cell.length_c   1.000
_cell.angle_alpha   90.00
_cell.angle_beta   90.00
_cell.angle_gamma   90.00
#
_symmetry.space_group_name_H-M   'P 1'
#
loop_
_entity.id
_entity.type
_entity.pdbx_description
1 polymer ?
#
loop_
_entity_poly.entity_id
_entity_poly.type
_entity_poly.pdbx_seq_one_letter_code
_entity_poly.pdbx_strand_id
1 'polypeptide(L)'
;MKKKIFFYTGFFIVLITAFFLFLFSGTDYYKVKLPVMNYVQDFSFTGQDGNAVTEHNVDGKVYVADYFFTTCKGICPKMNANLATIFETFRNDSDFAVISHSSMPETDSVPLLKAYEEKMIGKNPHFAA
;
A
#
# COMPACT_ATOMS: atom_id res chain seq x y z
N MET A 1 -29.63 -42.66 33.18
CA MET A 1 -28.35 -41.92 33.08
C MET A 1 -28.18 -41.28 31.71
N LYS A 2 -28.48 -41.94 30.58
CA LYS A 2 -28.29 -41.41 29.22
C LYS A 2 -29.07 -40.13 28.91
N LYS A 3 -30.33 -39.97 29.41
CA LYS A 3 -31.15 -38.76 29.17
C LYS A 3 -30.54 -37.48 29.82
N LYS A 4 -29.91 -37.59 30.98
CA LYS A 4 -29.25 -36.45 31.68
C LYS A 4 -28.00 -35.99 30.91
N ILE A 5 -27.23 -36.93 30.39
CA ILE A 5 -26.02 -36.63 29.59
C ILE A 5 -26.40 -35.89 28.32
N PHE A 6 -27.46 -36.34 27.65
CA PHE A 6 -27.96 -35.67 26.40
C PHE A 6 -28.44 -34.24 26.68
N PHE A 7 -29.05 -34.01 27.82
CA PHE A 7 -29.48 -32.68 28.23
C PHE A 7 -28.30 -31.74 28.51
N TYR A 8 -27.28 -32.21 29.22
CA TYR A 8 -26.10 -31.40 29.53
C TYR A 8 -25.25 -31.11 28.27
N THR A 9 -25.08 -32.08 27.36
CA THR A 9 -24.37 -31.85 26.11
C THR A 9 -25.10 -30.84 25.23
N GLY A 10 -26.44 -30.93 25.11
CA GLY A 10 -27.23 -29.97 24.38
C GLY A 10 -27.13 -28.55 24.96
N PHE A 11 -27.21 -28.41 26.27
CA PHE A 11 -27.05 -27.12 26.94
C PHE A 11 -25.66 -26.51 26.72
N PHE A 12 -24.60 -27.34 26.79
CA PHE A 12 -23.24 -26.87 26.55
C PHE A 12 -23.00 -26.42 25.11
N ILE A 13 -23.57 -27.14 24.12
CA ILE A 13 -23.51 -26.75 22.70
C ILE A 13 -24.19 -25.39 22.48
N VAL A 14 -25.36 -25.18 23.06
CA VAL A 14 -26.08 -23.91 22.97
C VAL A 14 -25.26 -22.77 23.60
N LEU A 15 -24.67 -22.98 24.77
CA LEU A 15 -23.80 -21.96 25.39
C LEU A 15 -22.59 -21.61 24.55
N ILE A 16 -21.90 -22.63 24.03
CA ILE A 16 -20.73 -22.40 23.14
C ILE A 16 -21.14 -21.66 21.89
N THR A 17 -22.26 -22.04 21.26
CA THR A 17 -22.74 -21.37 20.05
C THR A 17 -23.12 -19.91 20.32
N ALA A 18 -23.84 -19.65 21.41
CA ALA A 18 -24.20 -18.31 21.85
C ALA A 18 -22.96 -17.45 22.15
N PHE A 19 -21.95 -18.03 22.79
CA PHE A 19 -20.67 -17.35 23.07
C PHE A 19 -19.93 -16.97 21.78
N PHE A 20 -19.83 -17.89 20.83
CA PHE A 20 -19.21 -17.60 19.54
C PHE A 20 -20.00 -16.55 18.74
N LEU A 21 -21.32 -16.63 18.72
CA LEU A 21 -22.15 -15.62 18.07
C LEU A 21 -21.97 -14.25 18.74
N PHE A 22 -21.88 -14.18 20.05
CA PHE A 22 -21.60 -12.94 20.79
C PHE A 22 -20.23 -12.36 20.45
N LEU A 23 -19.18 -13.19 20.39
CA LEU A 23 -17.83 -12.76 20.01
C LEU A 23 -17.78 -12.24 18.57
N PHE A 24 -18.43 -12.91 17.63
CA PHE A 24 -18.39 -12.54 16.22
C PHE A 24 -19.34 -11.39 15.85
N SER A 25 -20.48 -11.23 16.53
CA SER A 25 -21.42 -10.15 16.24
C SER A 25 -21.02 -8.80 16.89
N GLY A 26 -20.15 -8.81 17.89
CA GLY A 26 -19.69 -7.58 18.58
C GLY A 26 -18.36 -7.01 18.09
N THR A 27 -17.65 -7.73 17.23
CA THR A 27 -16.30 -7.34 16.83
C THR A 27 -16.33 -6.83 15.39
N ASP A 28 -16.40 -5.52 15.21
CA ASP A 28 -16.06 -4.83 13.95
C ASP A 28 -14.56 -5.01 13.64
N TYR A 29 -14.09 -6.27 13.65
CA TYR A 29 -12.67 -6.62 13.47
C TYR A 29 -12.12 -6.17 12.12
N TYR A 30 -13.01 -5.94 11.14
CA TYR A 30 -12.65 -5.50 9.79
C TYR A 30 -12.70 -3.99 9.57
N LYS A 31 -13.12 -3.20 10.58
CA LYS A 31 -13.16 -1.73 10.47
C LYS A 31 -12.10 -1.10 11.36
N VAL A 32 -10.86 -1.47 11.19
CA VAL A 32 -9.75 -0.66 11.73
C VAL A 32 -9.73 0.64 10.91
N LYS A 33 -10.43 1.65 11.39
CA LYS A 33 -10.23 3.02 10.89
C LYS A 33 -8.84 3.46 11.34
N LEU A 34 -7.90 3.44 10.41
CA LEU A 34 -6.59 4.04 10.67
C LEU A 34 -6.79 5.51 11.03
N PRO A 35 -6.17 6.00 12.12
CA PRO A 35 -6.25 7.40 12.45
C PRO A 35 -5.62 8.23 11.32
N VAL A 36 -6.30 9.30 10.92
CA VAL A 36 -5.71 10.27 10.00
C VAL A 36 -4.60 11.00 10.77
N MET A 37 -3.35 10.73 10.41
CA MET A 37 -2.18 11.33 11.05
C MET A 37 -1.93 12.74 10.55
N ASN A 38 -2.11 12.95 9.23
CA ASN A 38 -1.97 14.24 8.58
C ASN A 38 -2.63 14.21 7.21
N TYR A 39 -2.80 15.39 6.60
CA TYR A 39 -3.24 15.54 5.22
C TYR A 39 -2.05 15.87 4.35
N VAL A 40 -2.06 15.35 3.12
CA VAL A 40 -1.07 15.72 2.11
C VAL A 40 -1.30 17.18 1.74
N GLN A 41 -0.26 17.98 1.82
CA GLN A 41 -0.28 19.38 1.38
C GLN A 41 -0.05 19.44 -0.14
N ASP A 42 -0.45 20.55 -0.75
CA ASP A 42 -0.22 20.80 -2.16
C ASP A 42 1.27 20.72 -2.47
N PHE A 43 1.63 19.97 -3.51
CA PHE A 43 3.01 19.84 -3.97
C PHE A 43 3.07 19.94 -5.49
N SER A 44 4.23 20.29 -6.00
CA SER A 44 4.52 20.27 -7.43
C SER A 44 5.99 19.89 -7.63
N PHE A 45 6.20 18.75 -8.27
CA PHE A 45 7.53 18.22 -8.61
C PHE A 45 7.63 18.02 -10.11
N THR A 46 8.85 17.95 -10.64
CA THR A 46 9.10 17.59 -12.02
C THR A 46 9.29 16.07 -12.10
N GLY A 47 8.44 15.38 -12.85
CA GLY A 47 8.54 13.94 -13.05
C GLY A 47 9.58 13.55 -14.11
N GLN A 48 9.84 12.24 -14.21
CA GLN A 48 10.80 11.65 -15.15
C GLN A 48 10.50 11.92 -16.63
N ASP A 49 9.28 12.32 -16.97
CA ASP A 49 8.87 12.73 -18.32
C ASP A 49 8.95 14.25 -18.53
N GLY A 50 9.45 15.01 -17.54
CA GLY A 50 9.52 16.47 -17.56
C GLY A 50 8.18 17.16 -17.29
N ASN A 51 7.12 16.42 -16.99
CA ASN A 51 5.82 16.98 -16.66
C ASN A 51 5.72 17.27 -15.16
N ALA A 52 4.83 18.20 -14.79
CA ALA A 52 4.55 18.46 -13.39
C ALA A 52 3.74 17.28 -12.78
N VAL A 53 4.20 16.80 -11.63
CA VAL A 53 3.50 15.83 -10.78
C VAL A 53 3.01 16.57 -9.55
N THR A 54 1.71 16.56 -9.35
CA THR A 54 1.04 17.29 -8.27
C THR A 54 0.18 16.35 -7.44
N GLU A 55 -0.37 16.83 -6.34
CA GLU A 55 -1.35 16.11 -5.50
C GLU A 55 -2.53 15.58 -6.32
N HIS A 56 -2.93 16.28 -7.38
CA HIS A 56 -4.04 15.86 -8.25
C HIS A 56 -3.78 14.53 -8.98
N ASN A 57 -2.52 14.17 -9.18
CA ASN A 57 -2.17 12.89 -9.82
C ASN A 57 -2.48 11.69 -8.92
N VAL A 58 -2.58 11.91 -7.62
CA VAL A 58 -2.83 10.88 -6.60
C VAL A 58 -4.14 11.09 -5.83
N ASP A 59 -4.90 12.12 -6.18
CA ASP A 59 -6.18 12.40 -5.52
C ASP A 59 -7.15 11.23 -5.71
N GLY A 60 -7.75 10.80 -4.60
CA GLY A 60 -8.66 9.65 -4.56
C GLY A 60 -7.99 8.27 -4.71
N LYS A 61 -6.65 8.20 -4.80
CA LYS A 61 -5.90 6.94 -4.93
C LYS A 61 -5.23 6.53 -3.63
N VAL A 62 -4.99 5.23 -3.51
CA VAL A 62 -4.02 4.70 -2.55
C VAL A 62 -2.65 4.73 -3.20
N TYR A 63 -1.70 5.43 -2.62
CA TYR A 63 -0.37 5.50 -3.18
C TYR A 63 0.74 5.23 -2.16
N VAL A 64 1.85 4.72 -2.67
CA VAL A 64 3.10 4.54 -1.91
C VAL A 64 4.05 5.65 -2.30
N ALA A 65 4.58 6.37 -1.32
CA ALA A 65 5.64 7.36 -1.52
C ALA A 65 6.94 6.82 -0.89
N ASP A 66 8.04 6.87 -1.64
CA ASP A 66 9.36 6.51 -1.17
C ASP A 66 10.42 7.53 -1.61
N TYR A 67 11.59 7.45 -1.00
CA TYR A 67 12.74 8.28 -1.33
C TYR A 67 13.90 7.42 -1.80
N PHE A 68 14.52 7.82 -2.91
CA PHE A 68 15.67 7.12 -3.47
C PHE A 68 16.69 8.12 -4.06
N PHE A 69 17.77 7.62 -4.60
CA PHE A 69 18.66 8.31 -5.52
C PHE A 69 19.32 7.30 -6.46
N THR A 70 19.56 7.68 -7.70
CA THR A 70 19.93 6.74 -8.77
C THR A 70 21.29 6.05 -8.55
N THR A 71 22.20 6.69 -7.83
CA THR A 71 23.55 6.19 -7.54
C THR A 71 23.64 5.37 -6.23
N CYS A 72 22.51 5.12 -5.56
CA CYS A 72 22.48 4.35 -4.32
C CYS A 72 22.85 2.88 -4.56
N LYS A 73 23.94 2.44 -3.92
CA LYS A 73 24.41 1.03 -3.98
C LYS A 73 24.04 0.21 -2.74
N GLY A 74 23.40 0.82 -1.76
CA GLY A 74 23.08 0.21 -0.47
C GLY A 74 21.65 -0.36 -0.40
N ILE A 75 20.80 0.28 0.36
CA ILE A 75 19.45 -0.19 0.68
C ILE A 75 18.45 0.01 -0.48
N CYS A 76 18.63 1.05 -1.32
CA CYS A 76 17.68 1.40 -2.37
C CYS A 76 17.41 0.26 -3.36
N PRO A 77 18.40 -0.52 -3.85
CA PRO A 77 18.11 -1.64 -4.73
C PRO A 77 17.17 -2.68 -4.12
N LYS A 78 17.30 -2.96 -2.81
CA LYS A 78 16.43 -3.90 -2.10
C LYS A 78 15.03 -3.32 -1.87
N MET A 79 14.96 -2.05 -1.50
CA MET A 79 13.69 -1.33 -1.32
C MET A 79 12.92 -1.28 -2.63
N ASN A 80 13.58 -0.90 -3.73
CA ASN A 80 12.95 -0.82 -5.05
C ASN A 80 12.53 -2.18 -5.59
N ALA A 81 13.28 -3.26 -5.30
CA ALA A 81 12.85 -4.62 -5.66
C ALA A 81 11.57 -5.03 -4.93
N ASN A 82 11.43 -4.68 -3.65
CA ASN A 82 10.20 -4.91 -2.90
C ASN A 82 9.04 -4.04 -3.44
N LEU A 83 9.33 -2.78 -3.76
CA LEU A 83 8.34 -1.86 -4.32
C LEU A 83 7.85 -2.34 -5.69
N ALA A 84 8.75 -2.83 -6.54
CA ALA A 84 8.40 -3.42 -7.83
C ALA A 84 7.45 -4.62 -7.67
N THR A 85 7.63 -5.44 -6.63
CA THR A 85 6.73 -6.56 -6.34
C THR A 85 5.32 -6.08 -5.96
N ILE A 86 5.22 -5.04 -5.14
CA ILE A 86 3.94 -4.41 -4.78
C ILE A 86 3.30 -3.82 -6.04
N PHE A 87 4.08 -3.08 -6.80
CA PHE A 87 3.64 -2.46 -8.04
C PHE A 87 3.08 -3.47 -9.04
N GLU A 88 3.77 -4.60 -9.27
CA GLU A 88 3.28 -5.66 -10.15
C GLU A 88 1.96 -6.27 -9.67
N THR A 89 1.76 -6.36 -8.35
CA THR A 89 0.51 -6.89 -7.76
C THR A 89 -0.68 -5.98 -8.06
N PHE A 90 -0.50 -4.67 -8.05
CA PHE A 90 -1.55 -3.66 -8.26
C PHE A 90 -1.46 -2.95 -9.61
N ARG A 91 -0.66 -3.45 -10.54
CA ARG A 91 -0.38 -2.86 -11.87
C ARG A 91 -1.63 -2.46 -12.66
N ASN A 92 -2.70 -3.24 -12.54
CA ASN A 92 -3.94 -3.04 -13.29
C ASN A 92 -5.00 -2.28 -12.48
N ASP A 93 -4.66 -1.83 -11.28
CA ASP A 93 -5.56 -1.07 -10.43
C ASP A 93 -5.37 0.43 -10.70
N SER A 94 -6.41 1.09 -11.23
CA SER A 94 -6.41 2.53 -11.50
C SER A 94 -6.35 3.38 -10.23
N ASP A 95 -6.75 2.81 -9.12
CA ASP A 95 -6.83 3.50 -7.82
C ASP A 95 -5.55 3.31 -6.99
N PHE A 96 -4.52 2.70 -7.60
CA PHE A 96 -3.19 2.54 -7.00
C PHE A 96 -2.13 3.30 -7.78
N ALA A 97 -1.20 3.95 -7.07
CA ALA A 97 -0.06 4.65 -7.65
C ALA A 97 1.21 4.50 -6.79
N VAL A 98 2.36 4.72 -7.41
CA VAL A 98 3.66 4.80 -6.74
C VAL A 98 4.32 6.12 -7.13
N ILE A 99 4.81 6.86 -6.14
CA ILE A 99 5.60 8.07 -6.35
C ILE A 99 6.92 7.90 -5.62
N SER A 100 8.01 7.86 -6.38
CA SER A 100 9.37 7.77 -5.85
C SER A 100 10.06 9.13 -5.98
N HIS A 101 10.46 9.71 -4.86
CA HIS A 101 11.10 11.03 -4.84
C HIS A 101 12.61 10.88 -4.84
N SER A 102 13.29 11.55 -5.77
CA SER A 102 14.74 11.68 -5.68
C SER A 102 15.12 12.62 -4.53
N SER A 103 16.04 12.15 -3.68
CA SER A 103 16.62 12.96 -2.61
C SER A 103 17.88 13.74 -3.06
N MET A 104 18.28 13.58 -4.33
CA MET A 104 19.46 14.24 -4.91
C MET A 104 19.15 14.88 -6.26
N PRO A 105 18.26 15.90 -6.32
CA PRO A 105 17.78 16.48 -7.59
C PRO A 105 18.88 17.13 -8.44
N GLU A 106 20.00 17.52 -7.81
CA GLU A 106 21.16 18.09 -8.55
C GLU A 106 21.88 17.03 -9.39
N THR A 107 21.83 15.76 -8.99
CA THR A 107 22.48 14.64 -9.67
C THR A 107 21.52 13.84 -10.53
N ASP A 108 20.29 13.69 -10.07
CA ASP A 108 19.26 12.88 -10.69
C ASP A 108 18.47 13.69 -11.71
N SER A 109 19.06 13.91 -12.88
CA SER A 109 18.39 14.63 -13.97
C SER A 109 17.21 13.83 -14.55
N VAL A 110 16.25 14.51 -15.17
CA VAL A 110 15.08 13.89 -15.81
C VAL A 110 15.43 12.70 -16.73
N PRO A 111 16.44 12.78 -17.63
CA PRO A 111 16.84 11.63 -18.43
C PRO A 111 17.36 10.45 -17.61
N LEU A 112 18.03 10.72 -16.48
CA LEU A 112 18.58 9.69 -15.61
C LEU A 112 17.47 8.98 -14.81
N LEU A 113 16.48 9.74 -14.34
CA LEU A 113 15.29 9.20 -13.69
C LEU A 113 14.51 8.29 -14.64
N LYS A 114 14.34 8.71 -15.88
CA LYS A 114 13.66 7.92 -16.90
C LYS A 114 14.39 6.61 -17.22
N ALA A 115 15.70 6.65 -17.35
CA ALA A 115 16.52 5.45 -17.54
C ALA A 115 16.47 4.51 -16.33
N TYR A 116 16.36 5.07 -15.13
CA TYR A 116 16.23 4.32 -13.89
C TYR A 116 14.87 3.61 -13.80
N GLU A 117 13.78 4.30 -14.12
CA GLU A 117 12.44 3.73 -14.21
C GLU A 117 12.40 2.56 -15.21
N GLU A 118 12.88 2.75 -16.43
CA GLU A 118 12.90 1.70 -17.46
C GLU A 118 13.66 0.45 -17.00
N LYS A 119 14.72 0.64 -16.22
CA LYS A 119 15.51 -0.46 -15.64
C LYS A 119 14.76 -1.22 -14.55
N MET A 120 13.99 -0.51 -13.72
CA MET A 120 13.39 -1.09 -12.51
C MET A 120 12.02 -1.71 -12.75
N ILE A 121 11.19 -1.07 -13.54
CA ILE A 121 9.75 -1.39 -13.61
C ILE A 121 9.26 -1.53 -15.07
N GLY A 122 10.08 -1.09 -16.04
CA GLY A 122 9.64 -0.95 -17.41
C GLY A 122 8.70 0.23 -17.61
N LYS A 123 8.27 0.48 -18.84
CA LYS A 123 7.37 1.61 -19.15
C LYS A 123 5.99 1.37 -18.57
N ASN A 124 5.68 1.98 -17.44
CA ASN A 124 4.35 1.90 -16.86
C ASN A 124 3.81 3.30 -16.50
N PRO A 125 2.60 3.67 -16.96
CA PRO A 125 2.03 5.00 -16.77
C PRO A 125 1.59 5.30 -15.32
N HIS A 126 1.53 4.31 -14.44
CA HIS A 126 1.12 4.47 -13.03
C HIS A 126 2.30 4.69 -12.07
N PHE A 127 3.53 4.71 -12.60
CA PHE A 127 4.73 5.01 -11.82
C PHE A 127 5.22 6.42 -12.19
N ALA A 128 5.40 7.26 -11.17
CA ALA A 128 6.01 8.57 -11.30
C ALA A 128 7.26 8.67 -10.39
N ALA A 129 8.37 9.03 -10.95
CA ALA A 129 9.64 9.27 -10.23
C ALA A 129 10.04 10.75 -10.30
#